data_5d45dac28ffac5fe64e442e0a9028fca
#
_entry.id   5d45dac28ffac5fe64e442e0a9028fca
#
_cell.length_a   1.000
_cell.length_b   1.000
_cell.length_c   1.000
_cell.angle_alpha   90.00
_cell.angle_beta   90.00
_cell.angle_gamma   90.00
#
_symmetry.space_group_name_H-M   'P 1'
#
loop_
_entity.id
_entity.type
_entity.pdbx_description
1 polymer ?
#
loop_
_entity_poly.entity_id
_entity_poly.type
_entity_poly.pdbx_seq_one_letter_code
_entity_poly.pdbx_strand_id
1 'polypeptide(L)'
;VKALEEDGKICGYANLRVIAGEGEVERIAVHPDFRGRGFGRKLMEQMVSSGRMQGVTDMTLEVRAGNETAIKLYASCGFQKEAVRRGYYREPVEDAVIMWNRGI
;
A
#
# COMPACT_ATOMS: atom_id res chain seq x y z
N VAL A 1 -5.45 -4.94 -10.50
CA VAL A 1 -4.43 -5.70 -9.76
C VAL A 1 -3.09 -5.60 -10.47
N LYS A 2 -2.06 -5.29 -9.71
CA LYS A 2 -0.68 -5.31 -10.18
C LYS A 2 0.07 -6.45 -9.51
N ALA A 3 0.85 -7.19 -10.28
CA ALA A 3 1.67 -8.27 -9.76
C ALA A 3 3.11 -8.09 -10.25
N LEU A 4 4.06 -8.45 -9.40
CA LEU A 4 5.48 -8.53 -9.76
C LEU A 4 5.85 -10.00 -9.93
N GLU A 5 6.58 -10.30 -10.99
CA GLU A 5 7.06 -11.64 -11.27
C GLU A 5 8.57 -11.65 -11.38
N GLU A 6 9.18 -12.76 -10.95
CA GLU A 6 10.60 -13.03 -11.12
C GLU A 6 10.74 -14.51 -11.46
N ASP A 7 11.40 -14.81 -12.58
CA ASP A 7 11.62 -16.19 -13.04
C ASP A 7 10.32 -17.01 -13.12
N GLY A 8 9.23 -16.37 -13.57
CA GLY A 8 7.92 -17.01 -13.70
C GLY A 8 7.14 -17.17 -12.41
N LYS A 9 7.67 -16.66 -11.30
CA LYS A 9 6.98 -16.73 -9.99
C LYS A 9 6.45 -15.36 -9.60
N ILE A 10 5.25 -15.33 -9.01
CA ILE A 10 4.66 -14.10 -8.49
C ILE A 10 5.32 -13.79 -7.15
N CYS A 11 6.05 -12.66 -7.10
CA CYS A 11 6.74 -12.20 -5.89
C CYS A 11 5.82 -11.43 -4.96
N GLY A 12 4.80 -10.78 -5.51
CA GLY A 12 3.84 -10.00 -4.74
C GLY A 12 2.78 -9.40 -5.63
N TYR A 13 1.77 -8.82 -5.00
CA TYR A 13 0.67 -8.17 -5.72
C TYR A 13 0.12 -7.01 -4.90
N ALA A 14 -0.55 -6.08 -5.60
CA ALA A 14 -1.27 -4.98 -5.00
C ALA A 14 -2.52 -4.67 -5.83
N ASN A 15 -3.54 -4.14 -5.18
CA ASN A 15 -4.80 -3.77 -5.82
C ASN A 15 -5.10 -2.30 -5.55
N LEU A 16 -5.42 -1.56 -6.61
CA LEU A 16 -5.77 -0.15 -6.53
C LEU A 16 -7.23 0.04 -6.95
N ARG A 17 -8.00 0.73 -6.12
CA ARG A 17 -9.36 1.16 -6.43
C ARG A 17 -9.37 2.67 -6.65
N VAL A 18 -9.95 3.12 -7.76
CA VAL A 18 -9.98 4.55 -8.11
C VAL A 18 -11.42 5.04 -8.12
N ILE A 19 -11.71 6.09 -7.34
CA ILE A 19 -13.02 6.75 -7.30
C ILE A 19 -12.80 8.26 -7.24
N ALA A 20 -13.34 8.98 -8.23
CA ALA A 20 -13.39 10.45 -8.22
C ALA A 20 -12.02 11.11 -7.93
N GLY A 21 -10.96 10.64 -8.56
CA GLY A 21 -9.62 11.20 -8.41
C GLY A 21 -8.87 10.74 -7.18
N GLU A 22 -9.47 9.90 -6.34
CA GLU A 22 -8.81 9.29 -5.19
C GLU A 22 -8.51 7.82 -5.47
N GLY A 23 -7.31 7.40 -5.11
CA GLY A 23 -6.90 5.99 -5.21
C GLY A 23 -6.77 5.38 -3.83
N GLU A 24 -7.34 4.18 -3.65
CA GLU A 24 -7.18 3.40 -2.43
C GLU A 24 -6.39 2.14 -2.75
N VAL A 25 -5.27 1.95 -2.06
CA VAL A 25 -4.52 0.69 -2.12
C VAL A 25 -5.21 -0.28 -1.18
N GLU A 26 -5.98 -1.20 -1.76
CA GLU A 26 -6.80 -2.12 -0.97
C GLU A 26 -6.01 -3.27 -0.41
N ARG A 27 -5.02 -3.74 -1.15
CA ARG A 27 -4.16 -4.83 -0.74
C ARG A 27 -2.77 -4.63 -1.27
N ILE A 28 -1.80 -4.98 -0.47
CA ILE A 28 -0.42 -5.12 -0.90
C ILE A 28 0.18 -6.31 -0.16
N ALA A 29 0.77 -7.24 -0.89
CA ALA A 29 1.37 -8.43 -0.30
C ALA A 29 2.61 -8.81 -1.07
N VAL A 30 3.66 -9.20 -0.34
CA VAL A 30 4.90 -9.73 -0.91
C VAL A 30 5.04 -11.16 -0.42
N HIS A 31 5.28 -12.09 -1.35
CA HIS A 31 5.48 -13.49 -1.00
C HIS A 31 6.65 -13.61 0.00
N PRO A 32 6.52 -14.44 1.04
CA PRO A 32 7.56 -14.54 2.07
C PRO A 32 8.97 -14.77 1.54
N ASP A 33 9.13 -15.55 0.47
CA ASP A 33 10.44 -15.84 -0.12
C ASP A 33 11.09 -14.61 -0.78
N PHE A 34 10.34 -13.55 -1.00
CA PHE A 34 10.80 -12.34 -1.67
C PHE A 34 10.81 -11.11 -0.77
N ARG A 35 10.53 -11.27 0.51
CA ARG A 35 10.57 -10.17 1.48
C ARG A 35 12.00 -9.71 1.72
N GLY A 36 12.15 -8.41 2.02
CA GLY A 36 13.46 -7.83 2.26
C GLY A 36 14.27 -7.57 1.00
N ARG A 37 13.67 -7.69 -0.19
CA ARG A 37 14.33 -7.52 -1.49
C ARG A 37 13.82 -6.31 -2.26
N GLY A 38 13.09 -5.41 -1.62
CA GLY A 38 12.57 -4.19 -2.25
C GLY A 38 11.33 -4.37 -3.10
N PHE A 39 10.68 -5.52 -3.09
CA PHE A 39 9.48 -5.74 -3.91
C PHE A 39 8.28 -4.93 -3.42
N GLY A 40 8.14 -4.71 -2.12
CA GLY A 40 7.08 -3.87 -1.57
C GLY A 40 7.16 -2.44 -2.10
N ARG A 41 8.37 -1.88 -2.14
CA ARG A 41 8.61 -0.55 -2.69
C ARG A 41 8.28 -0.51 -4.19
N LYS A 42 8.70 -1.52 -4.94
CA LYS A 42 8.40 -1.59 -6.38
C LYS A 42 6.89 -1.64 -6.63
N LEU A 43 6.16 -2.41 -5.85
CA LEU A 43 4.70 -2.46 -5.94
C LEU A 43 4.07 -1.09 -5.66
N MET A 44 4.52 -0.41 -4.60
CA MET A 44 3.99 0.92 -4.27
C MET A 44 4.30 1.93 -5.36
N GLU A 45 5.51 1.89 -5.92
CA GLU A 45 5.87 2.76 -7.04
C GLU A 45 4.96 2.51 -8.24
N GLN A 46 4.65 1.25 -8.54
CA GLN A 46 3.71 0.91 -9.61
C GLN A 46 2.29 1.36 -9.31
N MET A 47 1.86 1.29 -8.05
CA MET A 47 0.54 1.77 -7.65
C MET A 47 0.42 3.28 -7.86
N VAL A 48 1.43 4.04 -7.44
CA VAL A 48 1.45 5.50 -7.61
C VAL A 48 1.47 5.86 -9.09
N SER A 49 2.32 5.20 -9.88
CA SER A 49 2.40 5.43 -11.33
C SER A 49 1.08 5.12 -12.03
N SER A 50 0.48 3.97 -11.70
CA SER A 50 -0.82 3.57 -12.25
C SER A 50 -1.92 4.56 -11.88
N GLY A 51 -1.92 5.04 -10.65
CA GLY A 51 -2.87 6.03 -10.17
C GLY A 51 -2.75 7.35 -10.95
N ARG A 52 -1.53 7.83 -11.13
CA ARG A 52 -1.29 9.04 -11.93
C ARG A 52 -1.86 8.91 -13.34
N MET A 53 -1.67 7.78 -13.97
CA MET A 53 -2.18 7.52 -15.32
C MET A 53 -3.71 7.50 -15.36
N GLN A 54 -4.36 7.21 -14.25
CA GLN A 54 -5.82 7.17 -14.13
C GLN A 54 -6.40 8.47 -13.57
N GLY A 55 -5.59 9.52 -13.43
CA GLY A 55 -6.04 10.81 -12.94
C GLY A 55 -6.16 10.91 -11.42
N VAL A 56 -5.54 9.99 -10.69
CA VAL A 56 -5.51 10.03 -9.22
C VAL A 56 -4.60 11.16 -8.76
N THR A 57 -5.10 12.00 -7.87
CA THR A 57 -4.33 13.09 -7.26
C THR A 57 -3.91 12.78 -5.83
N ASP A 58 -4.70 11.97 -5.13
CA ASP A 58 -4.44 11.59 -3.74
C ASP A 58 -4.64 10.09 -3.59
N MET A 59 -3.75 9.45 -2.85
CA MET A 59 -3.79 8.01 -2.65
C MET A 59 -3.75 7.66 -1.17
N THR A 60 -4.58 6.72 -0.75
CA THR A 60 -4.70 6.33 0.64
C THR A 60 -4.55 4.83 0.82
N LEU A 61 -4.19 4.43 2.02
CA LEU A 61 -4.15 3.04 2.45
C LEU A 61 -4.42 2.93 3.94
N GLU A 62 -4.80 1.73 4.37
CA GLU A 62 -4.93 1.40 5.77
C GLU A 62 -3.93 0.30 6.11
N VAL A 63 -3.32 0.39 7.28
CA VAL A 63 -2.32 -0.57 7.75
C VAL A 63 -2.48 -0.80 9.25
N ARG A 64 -2.24 -2.03 9.70
CA ARG A 64 -2.27 -2.34 11.13
C ARG A 64 -1.25 -1.49 11.88
N ALA A 65 -1.66 -0.91 13.01
CA ALA A 65 -0.81 0.00 13.80
C ALA A 65 0.50 -0.66 14.24
N GLY A 66 0.49 -1.96 14.48
CA GLY A 66 1.69 -2.69 14.89
C GLY A 66 2.63 -3.07 13.75
N ASN A 67 2.21 -2.84 12.51
CA ASN A 67 3.05 -3.19 11.35
C ASN A 67 4.02 -2.05 11.01
N GLU A 68 5.02 -1.88 11.88
CA GLU A 68 5.98 -0.78 11.75
C GLU A 68 6.79 -0.85 10.46
N THR A 69 7.14 -2.04 10.03
CA THR A 69 7.89 -2.24 8.77
C THR A 69 7.12 -1.69 7.58
N ALA A 70 5.83 -2.01 7.48
CA ALA A 70 4.99 -1.51 6.40
C ALA A 70 4.80 -0.01 6.49
N ILE A 71 4.56 0.53 7.70
CA ILE A 71 4.38 1.97 7.89
C ILE A 71 5.64 2.73 7.43
N LYS A 72 6.82 2.25 7.79
CA LYS A 72 8.08 2.86 7.35
C LYS A 72 8.23 2.81 5.84
N LEU A 73 7.89 1.68 5.24
CA LEU A 73 7.93 1.53 3.79
C LEU A 73 7.03 2.56 3.11
N TYR A 74 5.78 2.66 3.55
CA TYR A 74 4.82 3.58 2.94
C TYR A 74 5.23 5.02 3.16
N ALA A 75 5.76 5.36 4.33
CA ALA A 75 6.29 6.69 4.60
C ALA A 75 7.43 7.04 3.64
N SER A 76 8.31 6.09 3.36
CA SER A 76 9.41 6.29 2.42
C SER A 76 8.93 6.45 0.98
N CYS A 77 7.71 6.03 0.67
CA CYS A 77 7.08 6.18 -0.64
C CYS A 77 6.21 7.45 -0.74
N GLY A 78 6.23 8.31 0.27
CA GLY A 78 5.52 9.58 0.26
C GLY A 78 4.19 9.60 1.02
N PHE A 79 3.83 8.51 1.67
CA PHE A 79 2.61 8.44 2.47
C PHE A 79 2.85 9.00 3.86
N GLN A 80 1.87 9.70 4.40
CA GLN A 80 1.91 10.25 5.75
C GLN A 80 0.70 9.78 6.54
N LYS A 81 0.93 9.51 7.84
CA LYS A 81 -0.15 9.16 8.74
C LYS A 81 -1.06 10.37 8.96
N GLU A 82 -2.36 10.20 8.73
CA GLU A 82 -3.34 11.26 8.91
C GLU A 82 -4.43 10.93 9.93
N ALA A 83 -4.70 9.65 10.16
CA ALA A 83 -5.76 9.25 11.09
C ALA A 83 -5.50 7.86 11.64
N VAL A 84 -6.25 7.54 12.70
CA VAL A 84 -6.25 6.20 13.30
C VAL A 84 -7.71 5.79 13.46
N ARG A 85 -8.04 4.58 13.01
CA ARG A 85 -9.34 3.96 13.30
C ARG A 85 -9.14 2.94 14.40
N ARG A 86 -9.70 3.19 15.56
CA ARG A 86 -9.54 2.31 16.72
C ARG A 86 -10.33 1.02 16.54
N GLY A 87 -9.68 -0.11 16.84
CA GLY A 87 -10.30 -1.43 16.81
C GLY A 87 -10.82 -1.84 15.44
N TYR A 88 -10.28 -1.28 14.37
CA TYR A 88 -10.73 -1.52 13.00
C TYR A 88 -10.53 -2.98 12.56
N TYR A 89 -9.35 -3.53 12.86
CA TYR A 89 -9.05 -4.93 12.55
C TYR A 89 -9.55 -5.85 13.65
N ARG A 90 -9.96 -7.04 13.26
CA ARG A 90 -10.38 -8.11 14.17
C ARG A 90 -9.40 -9.26 14.05
N GLU A 91 -9.25 -10.03 15.12
CA GLU A 91 -8.49 -11.29 15.17
C GLU A 91 -7.01 -11.16 14.75
N PRO A 92 -6.17 -10.45 15.52
CA PRO A 92 -6.50 -9.77 16.77
C PRO A 92 -7.10 -8.39 16.55
N VAL A 93 -7.77 -7.87 17.55
CA VAL A 93 -8.25 -6.49 17.53
C VAL A 93 -7.04 -5.57 17.53
N GLU A 94 -7.02 -4.67 16.56
CA GLU A 94 -5.91 -3.74 16.38
C GLU A 94 -6.38 -2.49 15.67
N ASP A 95 -5.77 -1.36 15.99
CA ASP A 95 -6.08 -0.11 15.32
C ASP A 95 -5.53 -0.11 13.90
N ALA A 96 -6.21 0.62 13.02
CA ALA A 96 -5.72 0.91 11.68
C ALA A 96 -5.10 2.30 11.64
N VAL A 97 -3.92 2.41 11.05
CA VAL A 97 -3.33 3.69 10.69
C VAL A 97 -3.74 3.99 9.27
N ILE A 98 -4.30 5.19 9.05
CA ILE A 98 -4.71 5.64 7.72
C ILE A 98 -3.63 6.58 7.21
N MET A 99 -3.07 6.26 6.07
CA MET A 99 -2.00 7.03 5.46
C MET A 99 -2.45 7.58 4.11
N TRP A 100 -1.96 8.78 3.79
CA TRP A 100 -2.25 9.45 2.54
C TRP A 100 -0.97 9.93 1.87
N ASN A 101 -0.95 9.77 0.55
CA ASN A 101 0.04 10.43 -0.32
C ASN A 101 -0.73 11.42 -1.17
N ARG A 102 -0.61 12.69 -0.83
CA ARG A 102 -1.39 13.74 -1.48
C ARG A 102 -0.59 14.46 -2.56
N GLY A 103 -1.29 14.83 -3.64
CA GLY A 103 -0.68 15.53 -4.75
C GLY A 103 0.34 14.71 -5.52
N ILE A 104 0.01 13.44 -5.74
CA ILE A 104 0.93 12.56 -6.46
C ILE A 104 1.12 12.94 -7.92
#